data_977e42d8cc82706c4c8bf7ecaee7dbdb
#
_entry.id   977e42d8cc82706c4c8bf7ecaee7dbdb
#
_cell.length_a   1.000
_cell.length_b   1.000
_cell.length_c   1.000
_cell.angle_alpha   90.00
_cell.angle_beta   90.00
_cell.angle_gamma   90.00
#
_symmetry.space_group_name_H-M   'P 1'
#
loop_
_entity.id
_entity.type
_entity.pdbx_description
1 polymer ?
#
loop_
_entity_poly.entity_id
_entity_poly.type
_entity_poly.pdbx_seq_one_letter_code
_entity_poly.pdbx_strand_id
1 'polypeptide(L)'
;MPEPRKDGFFPAESLLVSRDREKSVYRIEFEDGYGTMTARSVMSGVTLVFNDFHTAGGFPTESRCPGLVEINHCRAGRFDCTMPDGRSVWLGPMDFAVSDMGRPPVESHFSRGLYIGISLVIEPAAAGRALSAMLGEGAPDTVELFSSLLSGQRFLVLRSESKIQHIFSELYNVPAGAERAYYKLKTAELLLFLRDRCGHMRRLALTYCEHSRRERIREMGERLTENLQMRLSIADLAAEYGVSESTVKKLFRELYGEPPYSYLKRRRMEEAAFLLTSSEMSVTQIAEAVGYQNASKFSSAFRDIYSLTPSEYKRQAGLD
;
A
#
# COMPACT_ATOMS: atom_id res chain seq x y z
N MET A 1 -27.89 -23.22 4.64
CA MET A 1 -27.60 -21.90 5.22
C MET A 1 -26.09 -21.79 5.31
N PRO A 2 -25.44 -20.73 4.84
CA PRO A 2 -24.00 -20.56 5.02
C PRO A 2 -23.69 -20.44 6.52
N GLU A 3 -22.66 -21.14 6.98
CA GLU A 3 -22.21 -21.05 8.38
C GLU A 3 -21.80 -19.62 8.74
N PRO A 4 -22.05 -19.17 9.98
CA PRO A 4 -21.64 -17.84 10.43
C PRO A 4 -20.12 -17.71 10.34
N ARG A 5 -19.67 -16.58 9.77
CA ARG A 5 -18.28 -16.24 9.49
C ARG A 5 -17.47 -16.22 10.78
N LYS A 6 -16.44 -17.04 10.88
CA LYS A 6 -15.44 -16.95 11.98
C LYS A 6 -14.47 -15.76 11.81
N ASP A 7 -14.41 -15.17 10.61
CA ASP A 7 -13.48 -14.08 10.26
C ASP A 7 -14.31 -12.83 9.89
N GLY A 8 -14.80 -12.10 10.90
CA GLY A 8 -15.73 -10.97 10.76
C GLY A 8 -15.15 -9.70 10.13
N PHE A 9 -13.88 -9.71 9.68
CA PHE A 9 -13.23 -8.56 9.06
C PHE A 9 -13.33 -8.53 7.52
N PHE A 10 -13.83 -9.60 6.89
CA PHE A 10 -14.10 -9.58 5.45
C PHE A 10 -15.42 -8.84 5.14
N PRO A 11 -15.53 -8.19 3.96
CA PRO A 11 -16.77 -7.59 3.50
C PRO A 11 -17.94 -8.58 3.57
N ALA A 12 -19.13 -8.08 3.91
CA ALA A 12 -20.32 -8.92 4.11
C ALA A 12 -20.69 -9.71 2.87
N GLU A 13 -20.43 -9.17 1.71
CA GLU A 13 -20.71 -9.72 0.38
C GLU A 13 -19.69 -10.80 -0.06
N SER A 14 -18.62 -11.00 0.72
CA SER A 14 -17.59 -11.99 0.38
C SER A 14 -18.13 -13.41 0.54
N LEU A 15 -17.98 -14.22 -0.50
CA LEU A 15 -18.34 -15.63 -0.53
C LEU A 15 -17.12 -16.48 -0.22
N LEU A 16 -17.22 -17.39 0.74
CA LEU A 16 -16.19 -18.40 0.99
C LEU A 16 -16.20 -19.42 -0.16
N VAL A 17 -15.13 -19.44 -0.94
CA VAL A 17 -14.96 -20.34 -2.11
C VAL A 17 -14.33 -21.67 -1.69
N SER A 18 -13.31 -21.61 -0.85
CA SER A 18 -12.64 -22.81 -0.34
C SER A 18 -12.01 -22.54 1.02
N ARG A 19 -11.89 -23.61 1.82
CA ARG A 19 -11.19 -23.59 3.10
C ARG A 19 -10.49 -24.94 3.32
N ASP A 20 -9.23 -24.85 3.68
CA ASP A 20 -8.46 -25.99 4.19
C ASP A 20 -7.83 -25.66 5.56
N ARG A 21 -6.87 -26.47 6.03
CA ARG A 21 -6.22 -26.26 7.33
C ARG A 21 -5.31 -25.03 7.39
N GLU A 22 -4.88 -24.52 6.24
CA GLU A 22 -3.85 -23.48 6.14
C GLU A 22 -4.40 -22.17 5.60
N LYS A 23 -5.42 -22.22 4.74
CA LYS A 23 -5.96 -21.04 4.07
C LYS A 23 -7.46 -21.09 3.89
N SER A 24 -8.05 -19.92 3.78
CA SER A 24 -9.43 -19.70 3.33
C SER A 24 -9.41 -18.74 2.15
N VAL A 25 -10.15 -19.06 1.09
CA VAL A 25 -10.26 -18.23 -0.10
C VAL A 25 -11.66 -17.66 -0.17
N TYR A 26 -11.74 -16.36 -0.26
CA TYR A 26 -12.99 -15.60 -0.40
C TYR A 26 -13.01 -14.92 -1.76
N ARG A 27 -14.20 -14.80 -2.33
CA ARG A 27 -14.45 -14.07 -3.56
C ARG A 27 -15.55 -13.04 -3.31
N ILE A 28 -15.42 -11.88 -3.92
CA ILE A 28 -16.42 -10.82 -3.95
C ILE A 28 -16.64 -10.42 -5.41
N GLU A 29 -17.91 -10.27 -5.79
CA GLU A 29 -18.30 -9.81 -7.12
C GLU A 29 -18.66 -8.32 -7.05
N PHE A 30 -18.26 -7.57 -8.06
CA PHE A 30 -18.59 -6.17 -8.27
C PHE A 30 -19.33 -6.04 -9.61
N GLU A 31 -19.96 -4.90 -9.86
CA GLU A 31 -20.68 -4.65 -11.13
C GLU A 31 -19.75 -4.71 -12.35
N ASP A 32 -18.48 -4.31 -12.18
CA ASP A 32 -17.47 -4.17 -13.23
C ASP A 32 -16.31 -5.19 -13.11
N GLY A 33 -16.41 -6.17 -12.20
CA GLY A 33 -15.33 -7.11 -12.02
C GLY A 33 -15.45 -7.99 -10.77
N TYR A 34 -14.32 -8.43 -10.25
CA TYR A 34 -14.27 -9.31 -9.08
C TYR A 34 -13.04 -9.07 -8.20
N GLY A 35 -13.09 -9.58 -6.99
CA GLY A 35 -11.96 -9.65 -6.09
C GLY A 35 -11.80 -11.02 -5.46
N THR A 36 -10.56 -11.39 -5.18
CA THR A 36 -10.21 -12.61 -4.45
C THR A 36 -9.35 -12.25 -3.26
N MET A 37 -9.67 -12.83 -2.10
CA MET A 37 -8.91 -12.67 -0.87
C MET A 37 -8.50 -14.04 -0.34
N THR A 38 -7.20 -14.29 -0.22
CA THR A 38 -6.67 -15.55 0.34
C THR A 38 -6.12 -15.29 1.73
N ALA A 39 -6.84 -15.73 2.75
CA ALA A 39 -6.47 -15.56 4.15
C ALA A 39 -5.70 -16.75 4.70
N ARG A 40 -4.65 -16.47 5.45
CA ARG A 40 -3.83 -17.46 6.16
C ARG A 40 -3.64 -17.05 7.62
N SER A 41 -3.93 -17.94 8.55
CA SER A 41 -3.61 -17.71 9.97
C SER A 41 -2.10 -17.85 10.17
N VAL A 42 -1.45 -16.76 10.59
CA VAL A 42 0.02 -16.72 10.82
C VAL A 42 0.34 -17.17 12.25
N MET A 43 -0.24 -16.51 13.22
CA MET A 43 -0.16 -16.79 14.66
C MET A 43 -1.41 -16.26 15.35
N SER A 44 -1.54 -16.51 16.66
CA SER A 44 -2.65 -15.95 17.42
C SER A 44 -2.70 -14.42 17.27
N GLY A 45 -3.87 -13.91 16.88
CA GLY A 45 -4.09 -12.48 16.66
C GLY A 45 -3.49 -11.94 15.35
N VAL A 46 -3.00 -12.76 14.43
CA VAL A 46 -2.48 -12.30 13.13
C VAL A 46 -2.97 -13.16 11.99
N THR A 47 -3.64 -12.52 11.04
CA THR A 47 -4.05 -13.11 9.76
C THR A 47 -3.41 -12.36 8.61
N LEU A 48 -2.76 -13.09 7.70
CA LEU A 48 -2.22 -12.58 6.44
C LEU A 48 -3.25 -12.80 5.34
N VAL A 49 -3.56 -11.77 4.57
CA VAL A 49 -4.52 -11.81 3.46
C VAL A 49 -3.83 -11.34 2.19
N PHE A 50 -3.84 -12.17 1.16
CA PHE A 50 -3.46 -11.80 -0.19
C PHE A 50 -4.69 -11.29 -0.91
N ASN A 51 -4.64 -10.06 -1.38
CA ASN A 51 -5.72 -9.36 -2.06
C ASN A 51 -5.42 -9.30 -3.55
N ASP A 52 -6.40 -9.63 -4.38
CA ASP A 52 -6.33 -9.58 -5.84
C ASP A 52 -7.69 -9.12 -6.36
N PHE A 53 -7.79 -7.84 -6.75
CA PHE A 53 -9.02 -7.18 -7.17
C PHE A 53 -8.87 -6.65 -8.60
N HIS A 54 -9.79 -7.06 -9.46
CA HIS A 54 -9.93 -6.63 -10.85
C HIS A 54 -11.27 -5.91 -11.02
N THR A 55 -11.35 -4.68 -10.56
CA THR A 55 -12.56 -3.84 -10.52
C THR A 55 -12.18 -2.39 -10.23
N ALA A 56 -12.95 -1.42 -10.68
CA ALA A 56 -12.90 -0.04 -10.21
C ALA A 56 -13.80 0.19 -8.98
N GLY A 57 -14.67 -0.75 -8.64
CA GLY A 57 -15.50 -0.72 -7.44
C GLY A 57 -14.71 -0.64 -6.14
N GLY A 58 -15.39 -0.47 -5.04
CA GLY A 58 -14.78 -0.37 -3.71
C GLY A 58 -15.49 -1.21 -2.66
N PHE A 59 -14.92 -1.26 -1.47
CA PHE A 59 -15.54 -1.98 -0.37
C PHE A 59 -16.73 -1.21 0.20
N PRO A 60 -17.82 -1.90 0.55
CA PRO A 60 -18.88 -1.29 1.33
C PRO A 60 -18.35 -0.85 2.70
N THR A 61 -18.72 0.34 3.12
CA THR A 61 -18.15 1.03 4.29
C THR A 61 -18.63 0.49 5.66
N GLU A 62 -19.46 -0.54 5.69
CA GLU A 62 -20.12 -1.01 6.91
C GLU A 62 -19.31 -2.01 7.75
N SER A 63 -18.20 -2.52 7.26
CA SER A 63 -17.37 -3.51 7.98
C SER A 63 -16.52 -2.83 9.06
N ARG A 64 -17.12 -2.61 10.23
CA ARG A 64 -16.40 -2.14 11.41
C ARG A 64 -15.88 -3.31 12.22
N CYS A 65 -14.56 -3.33 12.46
CA CYS A 65 -13.91 -4.36 13.26
C CYS A 65 -13.13 -3.70 14.42
N PRO A 66 -13.83 -3.29 15.49
CA PRO A 66 -13.18 -2.63 16.62
C PRO A 66 -12.10 -3.50 17.25
N GLY A 67 -10.97 -2.90 17.59
CA GLY A 67 -9.84 -3.59 18.20
C GLY A 67 -8.91 -4.30 17.23
N LEU A 68 -9.23 -4.30 15.93
CA LEU A 68 -8.32 -4.78 14.90
C LEU A 68 -7.58 -3.62 14.22
N VAL A 69 -6.33 -3.90 13.89
CA VAL A 69 -5.48 -3.01 13.09
C VAL A 69 -5.10 -3.73 11.81
N GLU A 70 -5.12 -3.03 10.70
CA GLU A 70 -4.63 -3.54 9.42
C GLU A 70 -3.31 -2.86 9.05
N ILE A 71 -2.35 -3.65 8.59
CA ILE A 71 -1.21 -3.18 7.81
C ILE A 71 -1.44 -3.64 6.38
N ASN A 72 -1.71 -2.72 5.47
CA ASN A 72 -2.01 -3.00 4.07
C ASN A 72 -0.88 -2.50 3.17
N HIS A 73 -0.30 -3.38 2.36
CA HIS A 73 0.75 -3.07 1.38
C HIS A 73 0.23 -3.27 -0.04
N CYS A 74 0.39 -2.26 -0.87
CA CYS A 74 0.05 -2.33 -2.28
C CYS A 74 1.24 -2.80 -3.12
N ARG A 75 1.06 -3.89 -3.89
CA ARG A 75 2.03 -4.37 -4.88
C ARG A 75 1.79 -3.77 -6.25
N ALA A 76 0.54 -3.72 -6.69
CA ALA A 76 0.14 -3.19 -8.00
C ALA A 76 -1.25 -2.56 -7.93
N GLY A 77 -1.54 -1.65 -8.85
CA GLY A 77 -2.81 -0.95 -8.88
C GLY A 77 -2.87 0.21 -7.90
N ARG A 78 -4.08 0.57 -7.46
CA ARG A 78 -4.29 1.68 -6.55
C ARG A 78 -5.57 1.51 -5.74
N PHE A 79 -5.49 1.79 -4.45
CA PHE A 79 -6.62 1.88 -3.54
C PHE A 79 -6.78 3.32 -3.07
N ASP A 80 -7.93 3.91 -3.34
CA ASP A 80 -8.30 5.27 -2.94
C ASP A 80 -9.40 5.19 -1.90
N CYS A 81 -9.36 6.04 -0.88
CA CYS A 81 -10.40 6.11 0.13
C CYS A 81 -10.62 7.53 0.65
N THR A 82 -11.85 7.82 1.03
CA THR A 82 -12.25 9.06 1.70
C THR A 82 -12.48 8.77 3.18
N MET A 83 -11.76 9.50 4.03
CA MET A 83 -11.88 9.36 5.47
C MET A 83 -13.09 10.15 6.01
N PRO A 84 -13.63 9.80 7.22
CA PRO A 84 -14.76 10.52 7.82
C PRO A 84 -14.55 12.02 8.04
N ASP A 85 -13.32 12.50 8.03
CA ASP A 85 -12.97 13.91 8.12
C ASP A 85 -12.86 14.62 6.75
N GLY A 86 -13.29 13.92 5.68
CA GLY A 86 -13.28 14.43 4.30
C GLY A 86 -11.93 14.35 3.59
N ARG A 87 -10.88 13.85 4.26
CA ARG A 87 -9.57 13.69 3.61
C ARG A 87 -9.59 12.50 2.66
N SER A 88 -9.11 12.71 1.43
CA SER A 88 -8.82 11.62 0.51
C SER A 88 -7.42 11.08 0.74
N VAL A 89 -7.30 9.78 0.84
CA VAL A 89 -6.04 9.05 1.02
C VAL A 89 -5.94 7.97 -0.06
N TRP A 90 -4.76 7.71 -0.54
CA TRP A 90 -4.55 6.66 -1.53
C TRP A 90 -3.31 5.83 -1.20
N LEU A 91 -3.35 4.57 -1.62
CA LEU A 91 -2.29 3.59 -1.49
C LEU A 91 -1.92 3.11 -2.89
N GLY A 92 -0.73 3.41 -3.33
CA GLY A 92 -0.19 2.98 -4.63
C GLY A 92 0.91 1.93 -4.48
N PRO A 93 1.46 1.45 -5.61
CA PRO A 93 2.49 0.42 -5.58
C PRO A 93 3.65 0.77 -4.65
N MET A 94 4.04 -0.21 -3.84
CA MET A 94 5.10 -0.13 -2.83
C MET A 94 4.76 0.71 -1.59
N ASP A 95 3.61 1.36 -1.53
CA ASP A 95 3.15 2.01 -0.30
C ASP A 95 2.56 0.98 0.66
N PHE A 96 2.60 1.29 1.95
CA PHE A 96 1.82 0.56 2.93
C PHE A 96 1.07 1.53 3.86
N ALA A 97 -0.06 1.07 4.36
CA ALA A 97 -0.88 1.80 5.31
C ALA A 97 -1.01 1.03 6.61
N VAL A 98 -1.18 1.77 7.71
CA VAL A 98 -1.64 1.23 8.99
C VAL A 98 -2.97 1.87 9.31
N SER A 99 -4.00 1.08 9.59
CA SER A 99 -5.36 1.56 9.80
C SER A 99 -6.05 0.92 11.01
N ASP A 100 -6.88 1.72 11.70
CA ASP A 100 -7.82 1.24 12.71
C ASP A 100 -9.07 0.72 12.00
N MET A 101 -9.27 -0.60 11.99
CA MET A 101 -10.42 -1.24 11.34
C MET A 101 -11.74 -0.98 12.06
N GLY A 102 -11.74 -0.46 13.28
CA GLY A 102 -12.93 0.01 13.99
C GLY A 102 -13.52 1.30 13.42
N ARG A 103 -12.77 1.97 12.56
CA ARG A 103 -13.11 3.29 11.98
C ARG A 103 -12.76 3.35 10.50
N PRO A 104 -13.43 2.53 9.66
CA PRO A 104 -13.12 2.44 8.25
C PRO A 104 -13.34 3.76 7.51
N PRO A 105 -12.81 3.90 6.30
CA PRO A 105 -13.15 4.98 5.38
C PRO A 105 -14.67 5.06 5.15
N VAL A 106 -15.19 6.23 4.77
CA VAL A 106 -16.61 6.38 4.38
C VAL A 106 -16.86 5.96 2.94
N GLU A 107 -15.81 5.94 2.13
CA GLU A 107 -15.85 5.54 0.73
C GLU A 107 -14.48 4.98 0.33
N SER A 108 -14.46 3.96 -0.49
CA SER A 108 -13.24 3.41 -1.07
C SER A 108 -13.47 2.91 -2.48
N HIS A 109 -12.44 2.93 -3.33
CA HIS A 109 -12.49 2.41 -4.69
C HIS A 109 -11.10 2.07 -5.22
N PHE A 110 -11.05 1.26 -6.28
CA PHE A 110 -9.84 0.89 -6.98
C PHE A 110 -9.75 1.69 -8.29
N SER A 111 -9.33 2.95 -8.21
CA SER A 111 -9.42 3.95 -9.28
C SER A 111 -8.77 3.56 -10.61
N ARG A 112 -7.96 2.48 -10.64
CA ARG A 112 -7.32 1.96 -11.86
C ARG A 112 -7.83 0.60 -12.30
N GLY A 113 -8.96 0.14 -11.76
CA GLY A 113 -9.53 -1.17 -12.08
C GLY A 113 -8.69 -2.36 -11.61
N LEU A 114 -7.65 -2.13 -10.82
CA LEU A 114 -6.74 -3.15 -10.32
C LEU A 114 -6.24 -2.81 -8.93
N TYR A 115 -6.19 -3.81 -8.04
CA TYR A 115 -5.46 -3.76 -6.80
C TYR A 115 -4.92 -5.15 -6.42
N ILE A 116 -3.61 -5.26 -6.30
CA ILE A 116 -2.93 -6.46 -5.79
C ILE A 116 -2.13 -6.05 -4.57
N GLY A 117 -2.34 -6.75 -3.46
CA GLY A 117 -1.71 -6.36 -2.20
C GLY A 117 -1.70 -7.46 -1.14
N ILE A 118 -1.10 -7.13 0.00
CA ILE A 118 -1.10 -7.95 1.21
C ILE A 118 -1.67 -7.11 2.35
N SER A 119 -2.63 -7.68 3.09
CA SER A 119 -3.10 -7.15 4.37
C SER A 119 -2.66 -8.08 5.50
N LEU A 120 -2.09 -7.49 6.55
CA LEU A 120 -1.91 -8.14 7.86
C LEU A 120 -3.00 -7.58 8.77
N VAL A 121 -3.99 -8.42 9.09
CA VAL A 121 -5.04 -8.09 10.07
C VAL A 121 -4.57 -8.56 11.43
N ILE A 122 -4.50 -7.64 12.39
CA ILE A 122 -3.83 -7.83 13.67
C ILE A 122 -4.79 -7.47 14.80
N GLU A 123 -4.96 -8.40 15.74
CA GLU A 123 -5.49 -8.14 17.08
C GLU A 123 -4.30 -7.85 18.01
N PRO A 124 -4.03 -6.59 18.40
CA PRO A 124 -2.79 -6.21 19.03
C PRO A 124 -2.46 -7.02 20.28
N ALA A 125 -3.42 -7.20 21.19
CA ALA A 125 -3.18 -7.91 22.44
C ALA A 125 -2.83 -9.39 22.24
N ALA A 126 -3.51 -10.09 21.35
CA ALA A 126 -3.23 -11.49 21.04
C ALA A 126 -1.90 -11.65 20.28
N ALA A 127 -1.64 -10.77 19.32
CA ALA A 127 -0.38 -10.74 18.58
C ALA A 127 0.82 -10.49 19.50
N GLY A 128 0.69 -9.57 20.45
CA GLY A 128 1.73 -9.29 21.46
C GLY A 128 2.07 -10.51 22.30
N ARG A 129 1.07 -11.23 22.79
CA ARG A 129 1.29 -12.49 23.53
C ARG A 129 1.99 -13.55 22.66
N ALA A 130 1.58 -13.69 21.41
CA ALA A 130 2.20 -14.65 20.50
C ALA A 130 3.66 -14.30 20.18
N LEU A 131 3.95 -13.01 19.99
CA LEU A 131 5.32 -12.53 19.77
C LEU A 131 6.19 -12.68 21.02
N SER A 132 5.67 -12.38 22.22
CA SER A 132 6.40 -12.59 23.48
C SER A 132 6.75 -14.06 23.71
N ALA A 133 5.85 -14.97 23.35
CA ALA A 133 6.14 -16.40 23.41
C ALA A 133 7.23 -16.83 22.40
N MET A 134 7.37 -16.12 21.27
CA MET A 134 8.35 -16.44 20.22
C MET A 134 9.70 -15.76 20.43
N LEU A 135 9.73 -14.51 20.88
CA LEU A 135 10.92 -13.65 20.93
C LEU A 135 11.41 -13.33 22.35
N GLY A 136 10.64 -13.70 23.39
CA GLY A 136 10.98 -13.37 24.78
C GLY A 136 10.92 -11.86 25.04
N GLU A 137 11.86 -11.36 25.85
CA GLU A 137 11.95 -9.94 26.24
C GLU A 137 12.17 -8.97 25.07
N GLY A 138 12.62 -9.47 23.93
CA GLY A 138 12.80 -8.66 22.71
C GLY A 138 11.51 -8.35 21.93
N ALA A 139 10.37 -8.95 22.33
CA ALA A 139 9.11 -8.76 21.63
C ALA A 139 8.61 -7.30 21.70
N PRO A 140 8.02 -6.75 20.62
CA PRO A 140 7.38 -5.45 20.68
C PRO A 140 6.07 -5.53 21.48
N ASP A 141 5.78 -4.52 22.28
CA ASP A 141 4.42 -4.29 22.77
C ASP A 141 3.57 -3.77 21.62
N THR A 142 2.77 -4.66 21.05
CA THR A 142 1.95 -4.35 19.86
C THR A 142 0.79 -3.41 20.17
N VAL A 143 0.29 -3.38 21.40
CA VAL A 143 -0.76 -2.43 21.81
C VAL A 143 -0.18 -1.02 21.86
N GLU A 144 0.97 -0.85 22.51
CA GLU A 144 1.67 0.43 22.57
C GLU A 144 2.14 0.87 21.15
N LEU A 145 2.69 -0.06 20.37
CA LEU A 145 3.14 0.19 19.01
C LEU A 145 2.02 0.81 18.15
N PHE A 146 0.87 0.15 18.05
CA PHE A 146 -0.22 0.64 17.21
C PHE A 146 -0.92 1.87 17.79
N SER A 147 -1.04 1.95 19.11
CA SER A 147 -1.51 3.16 19.78
C SER A 147 -0.61 4.37 19.46
N SER A 148 0.70 4.16 19.48
CA SER A 148 1.69 5.20 19.15
C SER A 148 1.69 5.54 17.66
N LEU A 149 1.64 4.56 16.76
CA LEU A 149 1.60 4.79 15.32
C LEU A 149 0.35 5.56 14.91
N LEU A 150 -0.81 5.16 15.40
CA LEU A 150 -2.10 5.73 15.06
C LEU A 150 -2.48 6.97 15.88
N SER A 151 -1.69 7.37 16.86
CA SER A 151 -1.96 8.40 17.87
C SER A 151 -2.79 9.60 17.35
N GLY A 152 -4.12 9.52 17.44
CA GLY A 152 -5.07 10.51 16.95
C GLY A 152 -5.40 10.42 15.44
N GLN A 153 -4.70 9.60 14.69
CA GLN A 153 -4.98 9.31 13.28
C GLN A 153 -5.63 7.94 13.15
N ARG A 154 -6.51 7.77 12.17
CA ARG A 154 -7.24 6.51 11.94
C ARG A 154 -6.63 5.70 10.82
N PHE A 155 -5.85 6.36 9.98
CA PHE A 155 -5.25 5.83 8.78
C PHE A 155 -3.92 6.55 8.53
N LEU A 156 -2.86 5.81 8.44
CA LEU A 156 -1.51 6.31 8.23
C LEU A 156 -0.94 5.66 6.98
N VAL A 157 -0.66 6.44 5.93
CA VAL A 157 0.09 5.95 4.77
C VAL A 157 1.56 6.23 4.98
N LEU A 158 2.35 5.21 4.81
CA LEU A 158 3.79 5.25 4.91
C LEU A 158 4.37 4.97 3.54
N ARG A 159 5.13 5.93 3.03
CA ARG A 159 5.82 5.77 1.76
C ARG A 159 6.97 4.79 1.92
N SER A 160 7.18 4.02 0.89
CA SER A 160 8.06 2.87 0.90
C SER A 160 9.52 3.21 1.23
N GLU A 161 10.05 2.60 2.29
CA GLU A 161 11.48 2.48 2.54
C GLU A 161 11.98 1.13 2.01
N SER A 162 13.22 1.06 1.50
CA SER A 162 13.80 -0.15 0.91
C SER A 162 13.75 -1.40 1.82
N LYS A 163 13.86 -1.21 3.14
CA LYS A 163 13.76 -2.31 4.11
C LYS A 163 12.36 -2.89 4.22
N ILE A 164 11.34 -2.04 4.20
CA ILE A 164 9.93 -2.49 4.20
C ILE A 164 9.60 -3.20 2.90
N GLN A 165 10.07 -2.67 1.77
CA GLN A 165 9.91 -3.32 0.47
C GLN A 165 10.49 -4.72 0.45
N HIS A 166 11.68 -4.90 1.04
CA HIS A 166 12.30 -6.21 1.15
C HIS A 166 11.43 -7.20 1.93
N ILE A 167 10.91 -6.78 3.10
CA ILE A 167 10.03 -7.64 3.91
C ILE A 167 8.79 -8.07 3.13
N PHE A 168 8.10 -7.12 2.47
CA PHE A 168 6.91 -7.45 1.68
C PHE A 168 7.25 -8.26 0.43
N SER A 169 8.34 -7.96 -0.27
CA SER A 169 8.80 -8.76 -1.41
C SER A 169 8.98 -10.23 -1.03
N GLU A 170 9.53 -10.49 0.15
CA GLU A 170 9.70 -11.86 0.65
C GLU A 170 8.38 -12.52 1.06
N LEU A 171 7.40 -11.76 1.58
CA LEU A 171 6.07 -12.27 1.87
C LEU A 171 5.32 -12.73 0.60
N TYR A 172 5.59 -12.09 -0.54
CA TYR A 172 5.02 -12.52 -1.84
C TYR A 172 5.72 -13.75 -2.43
N ASN A 173 6.96 -14.01 -2.06
CA ASN A 173 7.82 -15.04 -2.69
C ASN A 173 8.27 -16.11 -1.71
N VAL A 174 7.38 -16.57 -0.83
CA VAL A 174 7.71 -17.61 0.17
C VAL A 174 7.93 -18.95 -0.49
N PRO A 175 9.03 -19.67 -0.18
CA PRO A 175 9.26 -21.01 -0.69
C PRO A 175 8.16 -22.00 -0.29
N ALA A 176 7.74 -22.85 -1.25
CA ALA A 176 6.72 -23.86 -0.99
C ALA A 176 7.15 -24.80 0.14
N GLY A 177 6.23 -25.07 1.06
CA GLY A 177 6.45 -25.94 2.24
C GLY A 177 7.04 -25.22 3.46
N ALA A 178 7.48 -23.96 3.34
CA ALA A 178 8.00 -23.17 4.45
C ALA A 178 7.05 -22.05 4.89
N GLU A 179 5.89 -21.92 4.25
CA GLU A 179 4.99 -20.77 4.34
C GLU A 179 4.66 -20.39 5.77
N ARG A 180 4.25 -21.36 6.58
CA ARG A 180 3.79 -21.07 7.96
C ARG A 180 4.87 -20.49 8.85
N ALA A 181 6.10 -21.03 8.76
CA ALA A 181 7.23 -20.53 9.54
C ALA A 181 7.71 -19.18 9.01
N TYR A 182 7.77 -19.05 7.69
CA TYR A 182 8.27 -17.85 7.03
C TYR A 182 7.36 -16.65 7.26
N TYR A 183 6.05 -16.80 7.14
CA TYR A 183 5.08 -15.73 7.45
C TYR A 183 5.19 -15.26 8.90
N LYS A 184 5.43 -16.18 9.86
CA LYS A 184 5.67 -15.79 11.26
C LYS A 184 6.93 -14.94 11.42
N LEU A 185 8.04 -15.38 10.82
CA LEU A 185 9.32 -14.67 10.88
C LEU A 185 9.21 -13.27 10.26
N LYS A 186 8.60 -13.18 9.08
CA LYS A 186 8.46 -11.90 8.36
C LYS A 186 7.47 -10.95 9.04
N THR A 187 6.42 -11.48 9.65
CA THR A 187 5.51 -10.67 10.48
C THR A 187 6.24 -10.12 11.71
N ALA A 188 7.02 -10.94 12.39
CA ALA A 188 7.81 -10.49 13.52
C ALA A 188 8.85 -9.44 13.13
N GLU A 189 9.57 -9.66 12.03
CA GLU A 189 10.52 -8.70 11.46
C GLU A 189 9.85 -7.36 11.16
N LEU A 190 8.69 -7.37 10.51
CA LEU A 190 7.92 -6.16 10.20
C LEU A 190 7.54 -5.40 11.47
N LEU A 191 7.00 -6.09 12.49
CA LEU A 191 6.56 -5.45 13.73
C LEU A 191 7.74 -4.90 14.56
N LEU A 192 8.88 -5.58 14.56
CA LEU A 192 10.13 -5.07 15.14
C LEU A 192 10.62 -3.81 14.41
N PHE A 193 10.59 -3.83 13.08
CA PHE A 193 10.97 -2.67 12.28
C PHE A 193 10.05 -1.47 12.54
N LEU A 194 8.74 -1.69 12.59
CA LEU A 194 7.77 -0.63 12.88
C LEU A 194 7.97 -0.06 14.28
N ARG A 195 8.30 -0.87 15.27
CA ARG A 195 8.64 -0.42 16.64
C ARG A 195 9.84 0.52 16.63
N ASP A 196 10.93 0.11 15.97
CA ASP A 196 12.17 0.90 15.90
C ASP A 196 11.96 2.25 15.20
N ARG A 197 11.08 2.27 14.19
CA ARG A 197 10.79 3.46 13.37
C ARG A 197 9.60 4.29 13.81
N CYS A 198 8.82 3.85 14.78
CA CYS A 198 7.56 4.48 15.20
C CYS A 198 7.71 6.00 15.42
N GLY A 199 8.74 6.44 16.16
CA GLY A 199 8.99 7.86 16.41
C GLY A 199 9.37 8.66 15.16
N HIS A 200 10.03 8.07 14.17
CA HIS A 200 10.36 8.71 12.90
C HIS A 200 9.13 8.79 11.99
N MET A 201 8.40 7.71 11.84
CA MET A 201 7.16 7.63 11.07
C MET A 201 6.10 8.60 11.59
N ARG A 202 5.98 8.72 12.90
CA ARG A 202 5.10 9.70 13.55
C ARG A 202 5.48 11.14 13.21
N ARG A 203 6.78 11.47 13.18
CA ARG A 203 7.22 12.82 12.78
C ARG A 203 6.91 13.11 11.32
N LEU A 204 7.07 12.14 10.42
CA LEU A 204 6.69 12.28 9.01
C LEU A 204 5.18 12.47 8.83
N ALA A 205 4.37 11.82 9.67
CA ALA A 205 2.91 11.94 9.66
C ALA A 205 2.39 13.21 10.34
N LEU A 206 3.12 13.75 11.31
CA LEU A 206 2.73 14.94 12.09
C LEU A 206 3.16 16.27 11.46
N THR A 207 3.97 16.26 10.38
CA THR A 207 4.26 17.48 9.60
C THR A 207 3.05 17.89 8.76
N TYR A 208 1.93 18.06 9.44
CA TYR A 208 0.65 18.39 8.83
C TYR A 208 0.55 19.92 8.61
N CYS A 209 0.71 20.35 7.35
CA CYS A 209 0.36 21.69 6.91
C CYS A 209 -1.12 22.02 7.15
N GLU A 210 -1.47 23.29 7.34
CA GLU A 210 -2.85 23.78 7.37
C GLU A 210 -3.62 23.34 6.12
N HIS A 211 -4.93 23.13 6.24
CA HIS A 211 -5.79 22.52 5.21
C HIS A 211 -5.62 23.13 3.80
N SER A 212 -5.61 24.45 3.71
CA SER A 212 -5.44 25.20 2.44
C SER A 212 -4.06 25.00 1.79
N ARG A 213 -3.01 24.87 2.60
CA ARG A 213 -1.64 24.65 2.12
C ARG A 213 -1.47 23.25 1.53
N ARG A 214 -2.16 22.26 2.11
CA ARG A 214 -2.15 20.87 1.62
C ARG A 214 -2.86 20.73 0.29
N GLU A 215 -4.02 21.31 0.15
CA GLU A 215 -4.76 21.32 -1.10
C GLU A 215 -3.89 21.87 -2.23
N ARG A 216 -3.23 23.00 -1.98
CA ARG A 216 -2.33 23.60 -2.95
C ARG A 216 -1.14 22.71 -3.32
N ILE A 217 -0.58 21.96 -2.36
CA ILE A 217 0.52 21.02 -2.65
C ILE A 217 -0.01 19.79 -3.41
N ARG A 218 -1.22 19.33 -3.10
CA ARG A 218 -1.88 18.25 -3.83
C ARG A 218 -2.13 18.64 -5.28
N GLU A 219 -2.69 19.82 -5.52
CA GLU A 219 -2.87 20.40 -6.85
C GLU A 219 -1.55 20.47 -7.63
N MET A 220 -0.47 20.91 -6.99
CA MET A 220 0.87 20.88 -7.59
C MET A 220 1.31 19.46 -7.96
N GLY A 221 1.02 18.47 -7.10
CA GLY A 221 1.34 17.05 -7.35
C GLY A 221 0.53 16.48 -8.52
N GLU A 222 -0.76 16.77 -8.56
CA GLU A 222 -1.67 16.40 -9.65
C GLU A 222 -1.21 17.04 -10.97
N ARG A 223 -0.94 18.33 -10.95
CA ARG A 223 -0.46 19.09 -12.11
C ARG A 223 0.86 18.54 -12.66
N LEU A 224 1.81 18.18 -11.77
CA LEU A 224 3.08 17.59 -12.14
C LEU A 224 2.92 16.21 -12.80
N THR A 225 1.86 15.49 -12.49
CA THR A 225 1.60 14.10 -12.94
C THR A 225 0.45 13.99 -13.94
N GLU A 226 -0.24 15.08 -14.27
CA GLU A 226 -1.36 15.12 -15.21
C GLU A 226 -0.99 14.54 -16.59
N ASN A 227 0.23 14.83 -17.03
CA ASN A 227 0.79 14.24 -18.23
C ASN A 227 2.23 13.78 -17.98
N LEU A 228 2.40 12.48 -17.75
CA LEU A 228 3.71 11.90 -17.45
C LEU A 228 4.71 11.98 -18.61
N GLN A 229 4.24 12.16 -19.84
CA GLN A 229 5.11 12.35 -21.01
C GLN A 229 5.69 13.77 -21.06
N MET A 230 4.93 14.76 -20.57
CA MET A 230 5.41 16.16 -20.57
C MET A 230 6.54 16.35 -19.56
N ARG A 231 7.49 17.22 -19.95
CA ARG A 231 8.56 17.70 -19.09
C ARG A 231 8.14 19.01 -18.43
N LEU A 232 7.19 18.96 -17.52
CA LEU A 232 6.94 20.11 -16.66
C LEU A 232 8.13 20.26 -15.72
N SER A 233 8.83 21.39 -15.79
CA SER A 233 9.96 21.66 -14.91
C SER A 233 9.47 22.15 -13.54
N ILE A 234 10.32 22.04 -12.50
CA ILE A 234 10.01 22.59 -11.18
C ILE A 234 9.91 24.13 -11.25
N ALA A 235 10.65 24.75 -12.17
CA ALA A 235 10.59 26.19 -12.39
C ALA A 235 9.22 26.61 -12.96
N ASP A 236 8.68 25.87 -13.95
CA ASP A 236 7.37 26.12 -14.51
C ASP A 236 6.27 25.97 -13.44
N LEU A 237 6.34 24.88 -12.66
CA LEU A 237 5.42 24.64 -11.55
C LEU A 237 5.49 25.75 -10.50
N ALA A 238 6.70 26.20 -10.15
CA ALA A 238 6.91 27.29 -9.21
C ALA A 238 6.32 28.62 -9.71
N ALA A 239 6.52 28.91 -10.99
CA ALA A 239 5.97 30.09 -11.66
C ALA A 239 4.42 30.05 -11.70
N GLU A 240 3.83 28.90 -12.08
CA GLU A 240 2.38 28.70 -12.16
C GLU A 240 1.69 28.95 -10.80
N TYR A 241 2.33 28.52 -9.70
CA TYR A 241 1.78 28.70 -8.35
C TYR A 241 2.29 29.93 -7.59
N GLY A 242 3.09 30.77 -8.22
CA GLY A 242 3.61 32.03 -7.63
C GLY A 242 4.52 31.80 -6.41
N VAL A 243 5.33 30.77 -6.42
CA VAL A 243 6.27 30.44 -5.34
C VAL A 243 7.68 30.20 -5.90
N SER A 244 8.71 30.14 -5.02
CA SER A 244 10.06 29.78 -5.44
C SER A 244 10.20 28.26 -5.61
N GLU A 245 11.15 27.81 -6.44
CA GLU A 245 11.49 26.38 -6.56
C GLU A 245 11.90 25.76 -5.22
N SER A 246 12.59 26.51 -4.37
CA SER A 246 12.96 26.04 -3.03
C SER A 246 11.72 25.79 -2.16
N THR A 247 10.70 26.64 -2.31
CA THR A 247 9.40 26.46 -1.65
C THR A 247 8.69 25.22 -2.15
N VAL A 248 8.62 25.00 -3.47
CA VAL A 248 8.05 23.77 -4.05
C VAL A 248 8.77 22.53 -3.49
N LYS A 249 10.09 22.50 -3.51
CA LYS A 249 10.90 21.38 -2.98
C LYS A 249 10.64 21.13 -1.50
N LYS A 250 10.49 22.20 -0.70
CA LYS A 250 10.16 22.11 0.73
C LYS A 250 8.76 21.53 0.93
N LEU A 251 7.76 22.06 0.23
CA LEU A 251 6.37 21.66 0.33
C LEU A 251 6.16 20.19 -0.06
N PHE A 252 6.83 19.73 -1.14
CA PHE A 252 6.76 18.33 -1.54
C PHE A 252 7.37 17.40 -0.50
N ARG A 253 8.51 17.78 0.12
CA ARG A 253 9.09 16.99 1.22
C ARG A 253 8.17 16.94 2.43
N GLU A 254 7.48 18.03 2.75
CA GLU A 254 6.54 18.10 3.87
C GLU A 254 5.32 17.17 3.66
N LEU A 255 4.75 17.12 2.45
CA LEU A 255 3.54 16.36 2.17
C LEU A 255 3.84 14.94 1.68
N TYR A 256 4.79 14.79 0.75
CA TYR A 256 5.07 13.52 0.07
C TYR A 256 6.32 12.81 0.61
N GLY A 257 7.07 13.42 1.54
CA GLY A 257 8.31 12.87 2.09
C GLY A 257 9.50 12.95 1.13
N GLU A 258 9.30 13.44 -0.09
CA GLU A 258 10.29 13.43 -1.16
C GLU A 258 10.23 14.70 -2.01
N PRO A 259 11.34 15.07 -2.71
CA PRO A 259 11.32 16.22 -3.61
C PRO A 259 10.49 15.94 -4.89
N PRO A 260 10.01 17.00 -5.61
CA PRO A 260 9.12 16.87 -6.77
C PRO A 260 9.64 15.93 -7.85
N TYR A 261 10.96 15.95 -8.12
CA TYR A 261 11.55 15.07 -9.14
C TYR A 261 11.48 13.58 -8.75
N SER A 262 11.73 13.26 -7.48
CA SER A 262 11.62 11.89 -6.97
C SER A 262 10.15 11.44 -6.97
N TYR A 263 9.23 12.32 -6.59
CA TYR A 263 7.80 12.11 -6.67
C TYR A 263 7.37 11.80 -8.11
N LEU A 264 7.76 12.62 -9.10
CA LEU A 264 7.46 12.37 -10.51
C LEU A 264 8.08 11.06 -11.01
N LYS A 265 9.36 10.79 -10.66
CA LYS A 265 10.02 9.50 -11.00
C LYS A 265 9.21 8.33 -10.47
N ARG A 266 8.80 8.39 -9.22
CA ARG A 266 8.00 7.34 -8.59
C ARG A 266 6.64 7.18 -9.30
N ARG A 267 5.91 8.26 -9.55
CA ARG A 267 4.62 8.23 -10.26
C ARG A 267 4.73 7.63 -11.67
N ARG A 268 5.82 7.94 -12.40
CA ARG A 268 6.12 7.33 -13.70
C ARG A 268 6.34 5.83 -13.58
N MET A 269 7.03 5.38 -12.55
CA MET A 269 7.28 3.94 -12.33
C MET A 269 6.03 3.20 -11.84
N GLU A 270 5.19 3.84 -11.04
CA GLU A 270 3.87 3.31 -10.65
C GLU A 270 2.97 3.10 -11.88
N GLU A 271 2.93 4.08 -12.78
CA GLU A 271 2.20 3.96 -14.04
C GLU A 271 2.78 2.87 -14.94
N ALA A 272 4.11 2.81 -15.03
CA ALA A 272 4.78 1.75 -15.80
C ALA A 272 4.47 0.35 -15.23
N ALA A 273 4.48 0.19 -13.91
CA ALA A 273 4.13 -1.07 -13.26
C ALA A 273 2.68 -1.48 -13.56
N PHE A 274 1.76 -0.51 -13.53
CA PHE A 274 0.38 -0.74 -13.92
C PHE A 274 0.26 -1.17 -15.40
N LEU A 275 0.89 -0.45 -16.32
CA LEU A 275 0.85 -0.78 -17.76
C LEU A 275 1.50 -2.13 -18.08
N LEU A 276 2.57 -2.51 -17.35
CA LEU A 276 3.20 -3.81 -17.50
C LEU A 276 2.28 -4.98 -17.12
N THR A 277 1.32 -4.75 -16.22
CA THR A 277 0.40 -5.77 -15.71
C THR A 277 -1.00 -5.71 -16.29
N SER A 278 -1.35 -4.64 -17.02
CA SER A 278 -2.72 -4.41 -17.52
C SER A 278 -2.80 -4.17 -19.02
N SER A 279 -1.67 -4.19 -19.75
CA SER A 279 -1.67 -3.92 -21.19
C SER A 279 -0.74 -4.84 -21.97
N GLU A 280 -1.02 -4.96 -23.28
CA GLU A 280 -0.19 -5.67 -24.25
C GLU A 280 1.00 -4.82 -24.77
N MET A 281 1.23 -3.64 -24.21
CA MET A 281 2.31 -2.76 -24.63
C MET A 281 3.68 -3.39 -24.41
N SER A 282 4.59 -3.14 -25.34
CA SER A 282 6.00 -3.49 -25.18
C SER A 282 6.67 -2.60 -24.13
N VAL A 283 7.76 -3.08 -23.54
CA VAL A 283 8.56 -2.30 -22.57
C VAL A 283 8.99 -0.94 -23.13
N THR A 284 9.29 -0.87 -24.42
CA THR A 284 9.68 0.39 -25.09
C THR A 284 8.49 1.36 -25.17
N GLN A 285 7.31 0.88 -25.58
CA GLN A 285 6.10 1.69 -25.62
C GLN A 285 5.69 2.19 -24.22
N ILE A 286 5.84 1.35 -23.20
CA ILE A 286 5.57 1.75 -21.80
C ILE A 286 6.58 2.82 -21.35
N ALA A 287 7.88 2.68 -21.69
CA ALA A 287 8.89 3.69 -21.38
C ALA A 287 8.50 5.05 -21.97
N GLU A 288 8.09 5.10 -23.23
CA GLU A 288 7.62 6.31 -23.91
C GLU A 288 6.35 6.87 -23.26
N ALA A 289 5.38 6.01 -22.97
CA ALA A 289 4.12 6.39 -22.33
C ALA A 289 4.31 7.06 -20.96
N VAL A 290 5.34 6.66 -20.22
CA VAL A 290 5.67 7.27 -18.93
C VAL A 290 6.78 8.34 -19.01
N GLY A 291 7.10 8.84 -20.22
CA GLY A 291 7.97 9.98 -20.45
C GLY A 291 9.47 9.70 -20.45
N TYR A 292 9.89 8.47 -20.72
CA TYR A 292 11.28 8.10 -20.93
C TYR A 292 11.59 7.95 -22.42
N GLN A 293 12.52 8.75 -22.92
CA GLN A 293 13.02 8.65 -24.31
C GLN A 293 14.05 7.53 -24.52
N ASN A 294 14.53 6.93 -23.42
CA ASN A 294 15.59 5.91 -23.46
C ASN A 294 15.16 4.72 -22.59
N ALA A 295 14.93 3.58 -23.24
CA ALA A 295 14.48 2.35 -22.57
C ALA A 295 15.50 1.82 -21.53
N SER A 296 16.80 2.03 -21.73
CA SER A 296 17.82 1.61 -20.76
C SER A 296 17.76 2.46 -19.48
N LYS A 297 17.56 3.78 -19.60
CA LYS A 297 17.35 4.66 -18.45
C LYS A 297 16.05 4.34 -17.73
N PHE A 298 14.99 4.01 -18.48
CA PHE A 298 13.73 3.55 -17.93
C PHE A 298 13.93 2.25 -17.13
N SER A 299 14.56 1.23 -17.72
CA SER A 299 14.77 -0.06 -17.08
C SER A 299 15.62 0.06 -15.81
N SER A 300 16.65 0.93 -15.82
CA SER A 300 17.43 1.22 -14.62
C SER A 300 16.59 1.90 -13.54
N ALA A 301 15.80 2.92 -13.90
CA ALA A 301 14.95 3.63 -12.97
C ALA A 301 13.85 2.74 -12.38
N PHE A 302 13.32 1.80 -13.18
CA PHE A 302 12.33 0.83 -12.75
C PHE A 302 12.94 -0.18 -11.77
N ARG A 303 14.12 -0.72 -12.10
CA ARG A 303 14.85 -1.65 -11.22
C ARG A 303 15.25 -1.00 -9.89
N ASP A 304 15.63 0.28 -9.89
CA ASP A 304 15.93 1.01 -8.65
C ASP A 304 14.76 1.04 -7.67
N ILE A 305 13.51 1.01 -8.18
CA ILE A 305 12.30 1.10 -7.36
C ILE A 305 11.71 -0.28 -7.04
N TYR A 306 11.67 -1.18 -8.04
CA TYR A 306 10.99 -2.48 -7.92
C TYR A 306 11.94 -3.66 -7.70
N SER A 307 13.27 -3.42 -7.72
CA SER A 307 14.31 -4.46 -7.63
C SER A 307 14.25 -5.52 -8.75
N LEU A 308 13.43 -5.30 -9.76
CA LEU A 308 13.22 -6.13 -10.94
C LEU A 308 13.32 -5.27 -12.20
N THR A 309 13.76 -5.86 -13.30
CA THR A 309 13.60 -5.23 -14.61
C THR A 309 12.13 -5.21 -15.03
N PRO A 310 11.71 -4.29 -15.93
CA PRO A 310 10.33 -4.29 -16.44
C PRO A 310 9.88 -5.63 -17.01
N SER A 311 10.74 -6.34 -17.75
CA SER A 311 10.44 -7.65 -18.34
C SER A 311 10.28 -8.74 -17.27
N GLU A 312 11.12 -8.76 -16.24
CA GLU A 312 10.98 -9.68 -15.11
C GLU A 312 9.70 -9.40 -14.33
N TYR A 313 9.35 -8.13 -14.14
CA TYR A 313 8.13 -7.72 -13.45
C TYR A 313 6.87 -8.19 -14.21
N LYS A 314 6.83 -7.99 -15.55
CA LYS A 314 5.74 -8.44 -16.42
C LYS A 314 5.56 -9.98 -16.33
N ARG A 315 6.64 -10.74 -16.47
CA ARG A 315 6.63 -12.19 -16.39
C ARG A 315 6.14 -12.72 -15.03
N GLN A 316 6.55 -12.09 -13.92
CA GLN A 316 6.05 -12.49 -12.59
C GLN A 316 4.56 -12.22 -12.37
N ALA A 317 4.00 -11.28 -13.10
CA ALA A 317 2.57 -11.00 -13.08
C ALA A 317 1.72 -12.00 -13.91
N GLY A 318 2.37 -12.95 -14.60
CA GLY A 318 1.67 -14.01 -15.37
C GLY A 318 1.08 -13.53 -16.69
N LEU A 319 1.60 -12.45 -17.26
CA LEU A 319 1.13 -11.80 -18.50
C LEU A 319 2.16 -11.94 -19.64
N ASP A 320 2.78 -13.12 -19.80
CA ASP A 320 3.55 -13.49 -20.99
C ASP A 320 2.67 -14.18 -22.02
#